data_2f34ea0ec993beaae3d6b8d5dd7224c2
#
_entry.id   2f34ea0ec993beaae3d6b8d5dd7224c2
#
_cell.length_a   1.000
_cell.length_b   1.000
_cell.length_c   1.000
_cell.angle_alpha   90.00
_cell.angle_beta   90.00
_cell.angle_gamma   90.00
#
_symmetry.space_group_name_H-M   'P 1'
#
loop_
_entity.id
_entity.type
_entity.pdbx_description
1 polymer ?
#
loop_
_entity_poly.entity_id
_entity_poly.type
_entity_poly.pdbx_seq_one_letter_code
_entity_poly.pdbx_strand_id
1 'polypeptide(L)'
;MKKTISILTALTVIFLATAAAYAQNEGNVKVDKMVHDFGDIYTDQGSVSCTFTFTNTGSKPFLLLTAVASCGCTDVEWTKEPIQPGKSGKVEATFDNNDGPYPFDKTVTVYVSDVKKPYVLHLRGTAHENVKPLTETYPLKIGNMGIKNLENKVGNMSQMETKSGNIVIANVGITPMKLEFENVSEGLTLDIYPNPIPAKSVANLNYTIKASVKRWGKNWYYATPVIDGKHYKAIGKVPQPEKTEGGEHFYTEPNTRIGIGKEEIAFWAVTKANFATVSADAKKDMANPTFSKSTVSFGKLASGAKTTLTFEYTNNGKKESEFYKLDADCSNVKVKEMEKTAPGKKGKIVVELDTKGMPKGENIIALNLFTNSPFRPVISLQIAGTIQ
;
A
#
# COMPACT_ATOMS: atom_id res chain seq x y z
N MET A 1 39.74 53.71 31.72
CA MET A 1 38.91 52.88 30.87
C MET A 1 39.61 52.61 29.52
N LYS A 2 40.65 51.84 29.45
CA LYS A 2 41.37 51.43 28.21
C LYS A 2 42.27 50.20 28.49
N LYS A 3 41.74 49.07 28.97
CA LYS A 3 42.52 47.81 29.10
C LYS A 3 41.67 46.52 29.06
N THR A 4 40.37 46.60 28.71
CA THR A 4 39.49 45.41 28.71
C THR A 4 38.99 44.96 27.34
N ILE A 5 39.46 45.57 26.25
CA ILE A 5 39.00 45.23 24.86
C ILE A 5 39.99 44.30 24.14
N SER A 6 41.20 44.04 24.69
CA SER A 6 42.24 43.29 23.97
C SER A 6 42.25 41.78 24.24
N ILE A 7 41.41 41.25 25.13
CA ILE A 7 41.38 39.83 25.48
C ILE A 7 40.22 39.06 24.76
N LEU A 8 39.19 39.80 24.35
CA LEU A 8 38.01 39.15 23.69
C LEU A 8 38.24 38.88 22.19
N THR A 9 39.20 39.54 21.54
CA THR A 9 39.56 39.29 20.13
C THR A 9 40.57 38.17 19.93
N ALA A 10 41.28 37.72 20.97
CA ALA A 10 42.21 36.61 20.87
C ALA A 10 41.58 35.23 21.05
N LEU A 11 40.34 35.13 21.64
CA LEU A 11 39.64 33.86 21.83
C LEU A 11 38.79 33.45 20.65
N THR A 12 38.43 34.35 19.73
CA THR A 12 37.62 34.04 18.52
C THR A 12 38.45 33.53 17.34
N VAL A 13 39.75 33.63 17.35
CA VAL A 13 40.65 33.17 16.29
C VAL A 13 41.11 31.71 16.50
N ILE A 14 40.97 31.16 17.70
CA ILE A 14 41.45 29.79 18.05
C ILE A 14 40.39 28.72 17.72
N PHE A 15 39.12 29.08 17.44
CA PHE A 15 38.05 28.11 17.15
C PHE A 15 37.85 27.81 15.66
N LEU A 16 38.61 28.45 14.76
CA LEU A 16 38.50 28.24 13.29
C LEU A 16 39.63 27.40 12.68
N ALA A 17 40.47 26.74 13.48
CA ALA A 17 41.66 26.06 12.98
C ALA A 17 41.78 24.58 13.35
N THR A 18 40.66 23.85 13.58
CA THR A 18 40.74 22.39 13.83
C THR A 18 39.82 21.54 12.97
N ALA A 19 39.60 21.94 11.73
CA ALA A 19 39.24 21.00 10.70
C ALA A 19 40.48 20.55 9.89
N ALA A 20 41.55 20.22 10.60
CA ALA A 20 42.66 19.49 10.00
C ALA A 20 42.18 18.05 9.79
N ALA A 21 41.88 17.71 8.55
CA ALA A 21 41.67 16.33 8.14
C ALA A 21 42.86 15.51 8.62
N TYR A 22 42.65 14.62 9.58
CA TYR A 22 43.65 13.62 9.97
C TYR A 22 43.79 12.63 8.83
N ALA A 23 44.61 12.98 7.83
CA ALA A 23 45.12 12.03 6.87
C ALA A 23 46.13 11.14 7.61
N GLN A 24 45.79 9.91 7.93
CA GLN A 24 46.75 8.93 8.43
C GLN A 24 47.71 8.58 7.27
N ASN A 25 48.94 9.05 7.34
CA ASN A 25 50.02 8.60 6.48
C ASN A 25 50.74 7.46 7.22
N GLU A 26 50.35 6.22 7.04
CA GLU A 26 51.16 5.07 7.38
C GLU A 26 51.95 4.61 6.14
N GLY A 27 53.24 4.93 6.10
CA GLY A 27 54.10 4.50 5.02
C GLY A 27 53.86 5.22 3.68
N ASN A 28 53.74 4.45 2.61
CA ASN A 28 53.67 4.92 1.23
C ASN A 28 52.22 5.09 0.69
N VAL A 29 51.22 5.13 1.58
CA VAL A 29 49.80 5.25 1.21
C VAL A 29 49.21 6.50 1.84
N LYS A 30 48.68 7.39 1.03
CA LYS A 30 47.93 8.58 1.45
C LYS A 30 46.44 8.38 1.17
N VAL A 31 45.61 8.54 2.19
CA VAL A 31 44.15 8.56 2.05
C VAL A 31 43.69 10.01 2.05
N ASP A 32 42.77 10.37 1.15
CA ASP A 32 42.25 11.74 1.02
C ASP A 32 41.50 12.19 2.26
N LYS A 33 40.70 11.29 2.85
CA LYS A 33 39.92 11.50 4.07
C LYS A 33 39.72 10.18 4.81
N MET A 34 39.59 10.22 6.14
CA MET A 34 39.28 9.04 6.96
C MET A 34 37.80 9.03 7.39
N VAL A 35 37.13 10.17 7.27
CA VAL A 35 35.72 10.36 7.64
C VAL A 35 35.00 11.01 6.48
N HIS A 36 33.87 10.46 6.13
CA HIS A 36 32.89 11.12 5.29
C HIS A 36 31.64 11.39 6.10
N ASP A 37 31.27 12.66 6.19
CA ASP A 37 30.05 13.10 6.84
C ASP A 37 28.99 13.42 5.79
N PHE A 38 27.89 12.65 5.79
CA PHE A 38 26.74 12.86 4.92
C PHE A 38 25.84 14.00 5.40
N GLY A 39 26.07 14.53 6.64
CA GLY A 39 25.17 15.49 7.26
C GLY A 39 23.81 14.88 7.57
N ASP A 40 22.76 15.66 7.32
CA ASP A 40 21.36 15.22 7.48
C ASP A 40 20.88 14.54 6.19
N ILE A 41 20.48 13.28 6.29
CA ILE A 41 19.89 12.49 5.21
C ILE A 41 18.49 12.02 5.62
N TYR A 42 17.63 11.69 4.63
CA TYR A 42 16.26 11.24 4.89
C TYR A 42 16.05 9.79 4.45
N THR A 43 15.31 9.01 5.24
CA THR A 43 15.09 7.58 5.00
C THR A 43 14.42 7.27 3.66
N ASP A 44 13.65 8.21 3.10
CA ASP A 44 12.99 8.08 1.80
C ASP A 44 13.85 8.50 0.60
N GLN A 45 15.08 8.97 0.82
CA GLN A 45 16.02 9.31 -0.27
C GLN A 45 16.74 8.09 -0.85
N GLY A 46 16.60 6.93 -0.21
CA GLY A 46 17.32 5.72 -0.57
C GLY A 46 18.77 5.71 -0.05
N SER A 47 19.59 4.81 -0.60
CA SER A 47 20.98 4.64 -0.20
C SER A 47 21.84 5.84 -0.60
N VAL A 48 22.83 6.17 0.23
CA VAL A 48 23.81 7.24 -0.05
C VAL A 48 25.21 6.65 -0.18
N SER A 49 26.01 7.19 -1.11
CA SER A 49 27.34 6.67 -1.41
C SER A 49 28.42 7.72 -1.24
N CYS A 50 29.62 7.28 -0.86
CA CYS A 50 30.80 8.11 -0.85
C CYS A 50 32.03 7.35 -1.32
N THR A 51 33.05 8.09 -1.76
CA THR A 51 34.31 7.54 -2.24
C THR A 51 35.45 8.02 -1.36
N PHE A 52 36.38 7.10 -1.03
CA PHE A 52 37.66 7.35 -0.40
C PHE A 52 38.77 7.04 -1.40
N THR A 53 39.74 7.91 -1.50
CA THR A 53 40.82 7.79 -2.49
C THR A 53 42.14 7.43 -1.81
N PHE A 54 42.75 6.31 -2.20
CA PHE A 54 44.01 5.80 -1.74
C PHE A 54 45.09 6.08 -2.77
N THR A 55 46.04 6.98 -2.47
CA THR A 55 47.09 7.40 -3.38
C THR A 55 48.41 6.75 -2.99
N ASN A 56 49.09 6.14 -3.96
CA ASN A 56 50.43 5.59 -3.76
C ASN A 56 51.48 6.70 -3.78
N THR A 57 52.06 7.02 -2.64
CA THR A 57 53.14 7.99 -2.48
C THR A 57 54.53 7.34 -2.45
N GLY A 58 54.58 6.01 -2.53
CA GLY A 58 55.80 5.23 -2.51
C GLY A 58 56.40 4.95 -3.89
N SER A 59 57.41 4.08 -3.92
CA SER A 59 58.14 3.68 -5.12
C SER A 59 57.75 2.28 -5.65
N LYS A 60 56.93 1.52 -4.88
CA LYS A 60 56.44 0.17 -5.27
C LYS A 60 54.91 0.16 -5.36
N PRO A 61 54.31 -0.66 -6.25
CA PRO A 61 52.86 -0.87 -6.27
C PRO A 61 52.35 -1.44 -4.98
N PHE A 62 51.10 -1.07 -4.58
CA PHE A 62 50.37 -1.73 -3.51
C PHE A 62 48.99 -2.17 -3.96
N LEU A 63 48.35 -3.08 -3.21
CA LEU A 63 47.01 -3.60 -3.44
C LEU A 63 46.09 -3.24 -2.27
N LEU A 64 44.82 -2.89 -2.60
CA LEU A 64 43.73 -2.93 -1.63
C LEU A 64 43.28 -4.40 -1.55
N LEU A 65 43.67 -5.11 -0.47
CA LEU A 65 43.45 -6.55 -0.32
C LEU A 65 41.95 -6.87 -0.09
N THR A 66 41.36 -6.15 0.83
CA THR A 66 39.93 -6.26 1.16
C THR A 66 39.43 -5.01 1.87
N ALA A 67 38.12 -4.77 1.77
CA ALA A 67 37.41 -3.74 2.51
C ALA A 67 36.17 -4.38 3.17
N VAL A 68 36.04 -4.22 4.49
CA VAL A 68 35.00 -4.89 5.28
C VAL A 68 34.17 -3.84 6.01
N ALA A 69 32.87 -3.82 5.76
CA ALA A 69 31.92 -2.96 6.45
C ALA A 69 31.57 -3.51 7.84
N SER A 70 31.28 -2.62 8.79
CA SER A 70 30.88 -2.97 10.17
C SER A 70 29.43 -3.49 10.29
N CYS A 71 28.61 -3.37 9.26
CA CYS A 71 27.22 -3.84 9.23
C CYS A 71 26.82 -4.30 7.82
N GLY A 72 25.78 -5.12 7.72
CA GLY A 72 25.14 -5.48 6.46
C GLY A 72 24.37 -4.35 5.78
N CYS A 73 24.30 -3.18 6.41
CA CYS A 73 23.69 -1.95 5.89
C CYS A 73 24.67 -1.09 5.07
N THR A 74 25.88 -1.59 4.79
CA THR A 74 26.88 -0.87 4.01
C THR A 74 27.55 -1.83 3.02
N ASP A 75 27.33 -1.57 1.73
CA ASP A 75 28.03 -2.25 0.65
C ASP A 75 29.33 -1.54 0.32
N VAL A 76 30.37 -2.30 -0.04
CA VAL A 76 31.70 -1.75 -0.30
C VAL A 76 32.30 -2.34 -1.57
N GLU A 77 32.69 -1.45 -2.48
CA GLU A 77 33.47 -1.79 -3.66
C GLU A 77 34.82 -1.11 -3.63
N TRP A 78 35.85 -1.75 -4.18
CA TRP A 78 37.20 -1.18 -4.20
C TRP A 78 38.01 -1.60 -5.41
N THR A 79 39.05 -0.81 -5.75
CA THR A 79 40.00 -1.09 -6.83
C THR A 79 40.74 -2.39 -6.56
N LYS A 80 40.64 -3.37 -7.44
CA LYS A 80 41.27 -4.71 -7.33
C LYS A 80 42.67 -4.76 -7.94
N GLU A 81 42.98 -3.84 -8.85
CA GLU A 81 44.23 -3.76 -9.57
C GLU A 81 45.35 -3.15 -8.70
N PRO A 82 46.65 -3.53 -8.94
CA PRO A 82 47.76 -2.92 -8.25
C PRO A 82 47.85 -1.42 -8.54
N ILE A 83 47.90 -0.61 -7.47
CA ILE A 83 48.00 0.85 -7.56
C ILE A 83 49.46 1.21 -7.69
N GLN A 84 49.86 1.65 -8.90
CA GLN A 84 51.22 2.02 -9.27
C GLN A 84 51.67 3.30 -8.54
N PRO A 85 53.00 3.52 -8.37
CA PRO A 85 53.55 4.76 -7.82
C PRO A 85 52.96 6.02 -8.47
N GLY A 86 52.52 6.97 -7.67
CA GLY A 86 51.85 8.20 -8.10
C GLY A 86 50.40 8.03 -8.59
N LYS A 87 49.84 6.83 -8.59
CA LYS A 87 48.44 6.57 -8.99
C LYS A 87 47.56 6.38 -7.77
N SER A 88 46.23 6.41 -7.98
CA SER A 88 45.21 6.26 -6.95
C SER A 88 44.24 5.15 -7.25
N GLY A 89 43.80 4.46 -6.20
CA GLY A 89 42.68 3.55 -6.17
C GLY A 89 41.54 4.12 -5.34
N LYS A 90 40.38 3.53 -5.44
CA LYS A 90 39.13 3.99 -4.77
C LYS A 90 38.53 2.88 -3.92
N VAL A 91 37.94 3.30 -2.80
CA VAL A 91 36.98 2.51 -2.01
C VAL A 91 35.67 3.27 -2.03
N GLU A 92 34.63 2.70 -2.62
CA GLU A 92 33.30 3.24 -2.66
C GLU A 92 32.45 2.51 -1.61
N ALA A 93 31.79 3.27 -0.75
CA ALA A 93 30.93 2.74 0.29
C ALA A 93 29.52 3.29 0.11
N THR A 94 28.54 2.39 0.03
CA THR A 94 27.11 2.71 -0.12
C THR A 94 26.40 2.30 1.16
N PHE A 95 25.87 3.29 1.87
CA PHE A 95 25.11 3.10 3.10
C PHE A 95 23.61 3.10 2.81
N ASP A 96 22.93 2.04 3.23
CA ASP A 96 21.48 1.91 3.23
C ASP A 96 20.91 2.42 4.56
N ASN A 97 20.09 3.48 4.51
CA ASN A 97 19.55 4.17 5.68
C ASN A 97 18.12 3.71 6.05
N ASN A 98 17.68 2.52 5.62
CA ASN A 98 16.31 2.02 5.85
C ASN A 98 15.98 1.70 7.31
N ASP A 99 16.98 1.61 8.20
CA ASP A 99 16.79 1.17 9.59
C ASP A 99 16.40 2.29 10.57
N GLY A 100 16.32 3.56 10.10
CA GLY A 100 16.21 4.56 11.09
C GLY A 100 15.32 5.66 10.92
N PRO A 101 14.93 6.56 11.84
CA PRO A 101 15.70 7.78 12.07
C PRO A 101 16.70 7.65 13.25
N TYR A 102 17.98 7.87 13.00
CA TYR A 102 19.04 7.89 14.03
C TYR A 102 20.34 8.53 13.55
N PRO A 103 21.18 9.08 14.46
CA PRO A 103 22.58 9.38 14.14
C PRO A 103 23.36 8.09 13.92
N PHE A 104 24.25 8.06 12.93
CA PHE A 104 25.05 6.88 12.63
C PHE A 104 26.53 7.20 12.48
N ASP A 105 27.37 6.21 12.84
CA ASP A 105 28.81 6.17 12.56
C ASP A 105 29.14 4.72 12.18
N LYS A 106 29.19 4.45 10.87
CA LYS A 106 29.52 3.13 10.33
C LYS A 106 30.98 3.13 9.90
N THR A 107 31.62 1.97 9.99
CA THR A 107 33.04 1.87 9.62
C THR A 107 33.26 0.90 8.48
N VAL A 108 34.27 1.22 7.65
CA VAL A 108 34.82 0.33 6.64
C VAL A 108 36.29 0.13 6.93
N THR A 109 36.67 -1.11 7.22
CA THR A 109 38.07 -1.48 7.49
C THR A 109 38.73 -1.93 6.19
N VAL A 110 39.75 -1.20 5.74
CA VAL A 110 40.48 -1.46 4.49
C VAL A 110 41.86 -2.02 4.79
N TYR A 111 42.15 -3.21 4.27
CA TYR A 111 43.44 -3.86 4.38
C TYR A 111 44.27 -3.60 3.11
N VAL A 112 45.48 -3.10 3.31
CA VAL A 112 46.40 -2.73 2.23
C VAL A 112 47.63 -3.62 2.30
N SER A 113 48.17 -4.04 1.16
CA SER A 113 49.43 -4.82 1.12
C SER A 113 50.57 -4.01 1.72
N ASP A 114 51.47 -4.69 2.41
CA ASP A 114 52.66 -4.11 3.04
C ASP A 114 52.40 -3.04 4.14
N VAL A 115 51.14 -2.89 4.56
CA VAL A 115 50.73 -2.03 5.67
C VAL A 115 50.26 -2.90 6.83
N LYS A 116 50.89 -2.74 8.02
CA LYS A 116 50.61 -3.59 9.18
C LYS A 116 49.23 -3.34 9.81
N LYS A 117 48.76 -2.10 9.79
CA LYS A 117 47.48 -1.73 10.40
C LYS A 117 46.50 -1.37 9.31
N PRO A 118 45.27 -1.87 9.39
CA PRO A 118 44.26 -1.48 8.42
C PRO A 118 43.84 -0.01 8.60
N TYR A 119 43.34 0.57 7.52
CA TYR A 119 42.68 1.88 7.54
C TYR A 119 41.23 1.69 7.96
N VAL A 120 40.79 2.47 8.96
CA VAL A 120 39.38 2.48 9.38
C VAL A 120 38.74 3.77 8.89
N LEU A 121 37.87 3.62 7.89
CA LEU A 121 37.12 4.73 7.31
C LEU A 121 35.79 4.85 8.04
N HIS A 122 35.31 6.08 8.25
CA HIS A 122 34.06 6.36 8.91
C HIS A 122 33.04 7.01 7.96
N LEU A 123 31.82 6.51 8.01
CA LEU A 123 30.64 7.07 7.36
C LEU A 123 29.74 7.60 8.46
N ARG A 124 29.59 8.91 8.57
CA ARG A 124 28.81 9.58 9.61
C ARG A 124 27.66 10.37 9.02
N GLY A 125 26.67 10.63 9.85
CA GLY A 125 25.51 11.47 9.53
C GLY A 125 24.37 11.25 10.49
N THR A 126 23.27 11.93 10.22
CA THR A 126 22.01 11.72 10.93
C THR A 126 20.91 11.40 9.92
N ALA A 127 20.33 10.21 10.01
CA ALA A 127 19.16 9.85 9.23
C ALA A 127 17.92 10.42 9.92
N HIS A 128 17.06 11.07 9.15
CA HIS A 128 15.78 11.61 9.59
C HIS A 128 14.63 10.92 8.85
N GLU A 129 13.49 10.77 9.53
CA GLU A 129 12.26 10.38 8.88
C GLU A 129 11.68 11.62 8.17
N ASN A 130 11.36 11.47 6.88
CA ASN A 130 10.64 12.52 6.17
C ASN A 130 9.16 12.47 6.55
N VAL A 131 8.80 13.17 7.60
CA VAL A 131 7.41 13.25 8.06
C VAL A 131 6.60 14.07 7.07
N LYS A 132 5.90 13.38 6.16
CA LYS A 132 4.97 14.05 5.24
C LYS A 132 3.90 14.80 6.02
N PRO A 133 3.55 16.03 5.60
CA PRO A 133 2.43 16.74 6.18
C PRO A 133 1.15 15.89 6.21
N LEU A 134 0.36 15.99 7.26
CA LEU A 134 -0.91 15.24 7.36
C LEU A 134 -1.84 15.48 6.16
N THR A 135 -1.75 16.65 5.52
CA THR A 135 -2.51 16.99 4.32
C THR A 135 -2.08 16.22 3.07
N GLU A 136 -0.85 15.72 3.03
CA GLU A 136 -0.36 14.83 1.95
C GLU A 136 -0.68 13.37 2.26
N THR A 137 -0.48 12.96 3.53
CA THR A 137 -0.77 11.60 3.99
C THR A 137 -2.27 11.28 3.95
N TYR A 138 -3.13 12.29 4.19
CA TYR A 138 -4.59 12.21 4.19
C TYR A 138 -5.18 13.21 3.20
N PRO A 139 -5.14 12.92 1.89
CA PRO A 139 -5.43 13.89 0.84
C PRO A 139 -6.91 14.23 0.69
N LEU A 140 -7.80 13.37 1.17
CA LEU A 140 -9.24 13.65 1.18
C LEU A 140 -9.62 14.35 2.47
N LYS A 141 -10.44 15.41 2.40
CA LYS A 141 -10.84 16.20 3.53
C LYS A 141 -12.35 16.32 3.62
N ILE A 142 -12.87 16.21 4.85
CA ILE A 142 -14.22 16.61 5.21
C ILE A 142 -14.05 17.63 6.35
N GLY A 143 -14.21 18.91 6.08
CA GLY A 143 -13.81 19.98 6.99
C GLY A 143 -12.32 19.88 7.38
N ASN A 144 -12.02 19.79 8.68
CA ASN A 144 -10.67 19.59 9.20
C ASN A 144 -10.28 18.11 9.34
N MET A 145 -11.17 17.17 9.05
CA MET A 145 -10.88 15.74 9.04
C MET A 145 -10.18 15.35 7.75
N GLY A 146 -8.96 14.85 7.83
CA GLY A 146 -8.23 14.22 6.74
C GLY A 146 -8.42 12.70 6.75
N ILE A 147 -8.57 12.08 5.58
CA ILE A 147 -8.73 10.64 5.41
C ILE A 147 -8.06 10.16 4.12
N LYS A 148 -7.55 8.93 4.09
CA LYS A 148 -6.93 8.35 2.88
C LYS A 148 -7.97 7.96 1.84
N ASN A 149 -9.05 7.28 2.28
CA ASN A 149 -10.11 6.78 1.42
C ASN A 149 -11.46 7.00 2.08
N LEU A 150 -12.46 7.40 1.30
CA LEU A 150 -13.86 7.46 1.75
C LEU A 150 -14.55 6.10 1.69
N GLU A 151 -14.05 5.16 0.88
CA GLU A 151 -14.55 3.80 0.79
C GLU A 151 -13.52 2.81 1.33
N ASN A 152 -13.94 2.00 2.29
CA ASN A 152 -13.08 1.10 3.03
C ASN A 152 -13.53 -0.35 2.86
N LYS A 153 -12.63 -1.21 2.39
CA LYS A 153 -12.88 -2.63 2.18
C LYS A 153 -12.77 -3.38 3.51
N VAL A 154 -13.85 -4.05 3.92
CA VAL A 154 -13.86 -4.95 5.08
C VAL A 154 -13.53 -6.40 4.67
N GLY A 155 -13.87 -6.75 3.43
CA GLY A 155 -13.62 -8.06 2.84
C GLY A 155 -14.79 -9.03 2.95
N ASN A 156 -14.49 -10.33 2.87
CA ASN A 156 -15.52 -11.37 2.90
C ASN A 156 -16.01 -11.63 4.32
N MET A 157 -17.31 -11.79 4.47
CA MET A 157 -17.98 -12.12 5.74
C MET A 157 -18.98 -13.27 5.51
N SER A 158 -19.12 -14.12 6.52
CA SER A 158 -20.23 -15.07 6.56
C SER A 158 -21.48 -14.40 7.15
N GLN A 159 -22.68 -14.91 6.84
CA GLN A 159 -23.89 -14.44 7.52
C GLN A 159 -23.72 -14.45 9.04
N MET A 160 -24.24 -13.44 9.72
CA MET A 160 -24.16 -13.22 11.16
C MET A 160 -22.75 -13.00 11.72
N GLU A 161 -21.72 -13.07 10.90
CA GLU A 161 -20.36 -12.74 11.32
C GLU A 161 -20.24 -11.27 11.70
N THR A 162 -19.44 -11.01 12.72
CA THR A 162 -19.04 -9.66 13.11
C THR A 162 -17.57 -9.48 12.81
N LYS A 163 -17.23 -8.41 12.11
CA LYS A 163 -15.85 -8.00 11.83
C LYS A 163 -15.59 -6.60 12.34
N SER A 164 -14.46 -6.44 13.02
CA SER A 164 -13.96 -5.16 13.47
C SER A 164 -12.65 -4.84 12.76
N GLY A 165 -12.36 -3.56 12.65
CA GLY A 165 -11.11 -3.03 12.12
C GLY A 165 -10.99 -1.56 12.46
N ASN A 166 -9.93 -0.94 12.00
CA ASN A 166 -9.72 0.49 12.17
C ASN A 166 -9.21 1.14 10.89
N ILE A 167 -9.49 2.42 10.75
CA ILE A 167 -8.85 3.32 9.80
C ILE A 167 -8.30 4.51 10.57
N VAL A 168 -7.19 5.06 10.08
CA VAL A 168 -6.61 6.25 10.68
C VAL A 168 -7.17 7.49 9.99
N ILE A 169 -7.63 8.43 10.80
CA ILE A 169 -8.09 9.76 10.38
C ILE A 169 -7.19 10.83 11.01
N ALA A 170 -7.11 11.98 10.39
CA ALA A 170 -6.29 13.09 10.87
C ALA A 170 -7.12 14.32 11.16
N ASN A 171 -6.78 15.06 12.20
CA ASN A 171 -7.15 16.45 12.37
C ASN A 171 -6.07 17.32 11.72
N VAL A 172 -6.33 17.82 10.51
CA VAL A 172 -5.40 18.72 9.79
C VAL A 172 -5.55 20.19 10.22
N GLY A 173 -6.52 20.50 11.09
CA GLY A 173 -6.77 21.82 11.66
C GLY A 173 -5.78 22.21 12.75
N ILE A 174 -5.94 23.43 13.27
CA ILE A 174 -5.09 24.02 14.32
C ILE A 174 -5.73 24.02 15.71
N THR A 175 -6.95 23.50 15.82
CA THR A 175 -7.71 23.35 17.08
C THR A 175 -8.11 21.88 17.28
N PRO A 176 -8.35 21.41 18.50
CA PRO A 176 -8.96 20.09 18.72
C PRO A 176 -10.27 19.98 17.95
N MET A 177 -10.55 18.78 17.41
CA MET A 177 -11.70 18.48 16.56
C MET A 177 -12.55 17.40 17.20
N LYS A 178 -13.82 17.69 17.50
CA LYS A 178 -14.80 16.69 17.93
C LYS A 178 -15.43 16.06 16.69
N LEU A 179 -15.40 14.72 16.60
CA LEU A 179 -15.99 13.99 15.49
C LEU A 179 -17.12 13.08 16.02
N GLU A 180 -18.27 13.18 15.42
CA GLU A 180 -19.46 12.38 15.66
C GLU A 180 -19.99 11.84 14.33
N PHE A 181 -20.93 10.89 14.37
CA PHE A 181 -21.51 10.32 13.14
C PHE A 181 -23.02 10.31 13.21
N GLU A 182 -23.65 10.71 12.11
CA GLU A 182 -25.09 10.60 11.84
C GLU A 182 -25.35 9.65 10.68
N ASN A 183 -26.61 9.28 10.48
CA ASN A 183 -27.06 8.38 9.38
C ASN A 183 -26.25 7.09 9.32
N VAL A 184 -25.89 6.54 10.46
CA VAL A 184 -25.10 5.30 10.54
C VAL A 184 -25.95 4.11 10.08
N SER A 185 -25.46 3.38 9.08
CA SER A 185 -26.14 2.20 8.53
C SER A 185 -26.37 1.13 9.60
N GLU A 186 -27.51 0.45 9.50
CA GLU A 186 -27.79 -0.74 10.33
C GLU A 186 -26.65 -1.77 10.23
N GLY A 187 -26.18 -2.24 11.36
CA GLY A 187 -25.08 -3.19 11.47
C GLY A 187 -23.68 -2.57 11.44
N LEU A 188 -23.54 -1.26 11.30
CA LEU A 188 -22.28 -0.53 11.46
C LEU A 188 -22.24 0.13 12.84
N THR A 189 -21.15 -0.02 13.56
CA THR A 189 -20.83 0.73 14.79
C THR A 189 -19.47 1.39 14.59
N LEU A 190 -19.35 2.64 15.05
CA LEU A 190 -18.13 3.44 14.94
C LEU A 190 -17.73 3.98 16.32
N ASP A 191 -16.43 3.96 16.59
CA ASP A 191 -15.81 4.53 17.79
C ASP A 191 -14.51 5.22 17.44
N ILE A 192 -14.18 6.33 18.10
CA ILE A 192 -13.03 7.17 17.77
C ILE A 192 -12.19 7.40 19.02
N TYR A 193 -10.88 7.17 18.88
CA TYR A 193 -9.96 7.46 19.97
C TYR A 193 -8.63 8.04 19.41
N PRO A 194 -8.14 9.17 19.96
CA PRO A 194 -8.83 10.06 20.91
C PRO A 194 -9.96 10.87 20.26
N ASN A 195 -10.95 11.29 21.07
CA ASN A 195 -12.01 12.21 20.66
C ASN A 195 -12.35 13.15 21.83
N PRO A 196 -12.15 14.49 21.77
CA PRO A 196 -11.70 15.23 20.58
C PRO A 196 -10.28 14.87 20.10
N ILE A 197 -10.08 14.95 18.78
CA ILE A 197 -8.80 14.69 18.15
C ILE A 197 -7.93 15.95 18.29
N PRO A 198 -6.74 15.88 18.91
CA PRO A 198 -5.88 17.05 19.07
C PRO A 198 -5.50 17.67 17.73
N ALA A 199 -5.17 18.97 17.74
CA ALA A 199 -4.71 19.66 16.54
C ALA A 199 -3.47 18.99 15.93
N LYS A 200 -3.40 18.92 14.60
CA LYS A 200 -2.26 18.33 13.87
C LYS A 200 -1.89 16.92 14.30
N SER A 201 -2.87 16.11 14.69
CA SER A 201 -2.68 14.74 15.14
C SER A 201 -3.62 13.77 14.44
N VAL A 202 -3.44 12.49 14.72
CA VAL A 202 -4.26 11.40 14.17
C VAL A 202 -5.09 10.73 15.26
N ALA A 203 -6.16 10.06 14.84
CA ALA A 203 -6.98 9.20 15.68
C ALA A 203 -7.33 7.91 14.94
N ASN A 204 -7.62 6.87 15.71
CA ASN A 204 -8.18 5.63 15.18
C ASN A 204 -9.70 5.73 15.13
N LEU A 205 -10.27 5.57 13.94
CA LEU A 205 -11.69 5.31 13.76
C LEU A 205 -11.88 3.80 13.70
N ASN A 206 -12.31 3.23 14.81
CA ASN A 206 -12.64 1.83 14.93
C ASN A 206 -14.04 1.59 14.36
N TYR A 207 -14.18 0.55 13.55
CA TYR A 207 -15.47 0.13 13.04
C TYR A 207 -15.77 -1.32 13.39
N THR A 208 -17.04 -1.62 13.59
CA THR A 208 -17.55 -2.97 13.74
C THR A 208 -18.74 -3.15 12.82
N ILE A 209 -18.71 -4.19 11.97
CA ILE A 209 -19.78 -4.53 11.04
C ILE A 209 -20.32 -5.90 11.37
N LYS A 210 -21.63 -5.99 11.58
CA LYS A 210 -22.38 -7.24 11.74
C LYS A 210 -23.09 -7.55 10.42
N ALA A 211 -22.73 -8.67 9.79
CA ALA A 211 -23.34 -9.10 8.54
C ALA A 211 -24.81 -9.48 8.73
N SER A 212 -25.67 -8.90 7.90
CA SER A 212 -27.12 -9.19 7.94
C SER A 212 -27.40 -10.63 7.48
N VAL A 213 -28.45 -11.24 8.03
CA VAL A 213 -28.98 -12.53 7.59
C VAL A 213 -29.76 -12.46 6.26
N LYS A 214 -30.13 -11.26 5.85
CA LYS A 214 -30.98 -11.02 4.65
C LYS A 214 -30.25 -10.37 3.47
N ARG A 215 -28.99 -9.99 3.65
CA ARG A 215 -28.19 -9.30 2.61
C ARG A 215 -27.08 -10.20 2.12
N TRP A 216 -27.13 -10.54 0.85
CA TRP A 216 -26.13 -11.34 0.15
C TRP A 216 -25.24 -10.46 -0.71
N GLY A 217 -24.03 -10.92 -0.99
CA GLY A 217 -23.12 -10.25 -1.90
C GLY A 217 -22.50 -8.98 -1.32
N LYS A 218 -22.14 -8.06 -2.20
CA LYS A 218 -21.54 -6.78 -1.83
C LYS A 218 -22.56 -5.88 -1.15
N ASN A 219 -22.28 -5.54 0.09
CA ASN A 219 -23.11 -4.67 0.93
C ASN A 219 -22.31 -3.45 1.36
N TRP A 220 -22.96 -2.30 1.33
CA TRP A 220 -22.42 -1.03 1.73
C TRP A 220 -23.00 -0.57 3.06
N TYR A 221 -22.15 0.03 3.90
CA TYR A 221 -22.48 0.61 5.20
C TYR A 221 -21.93 2.03 5.19
N TYR A 222 -22.74 3.00 5.53
CA TYR A 222 -22.43 4.43 5.47
C TYR A 222 -22.53 5.09 6.81
N ALA A 223 -21.78 6.16 7.00
CA ALA A 223 -21.94 7.09 8.11
C ALA A 223 -21.57 8.50 7.66
N THR A 224 -22.32 9.50 8.09
CA THR A 224 -22.08 10.90 7.80
C THR A 224 -21.27 11.54 8.93
N PRO A 225 -20.03 11.99 8.71
CA PRO A 225 -19.26 12.67 9.73
C PRO A 225 -19.85 14.03 10.09
N VAL A 226 -19.91 14.32 11.38
CA VAL A 226 -20.30 15.62 11.95
C VAL A 226 -19.11 16.15 12.73
N ILE A 227 -18.53 17.26 12.28
CA ILE A 227 -17.33 17.85 12.84
C ILE A 227 -17.69 19.12 13.58
N ASP A 228 -17.44 19.15 14.90
CA ASP A 228 -17.80 20.27 15.78
C ASP A 228 -19.25 20.72 15.56
N GLY A 229 -20.18 19.74 15.41
CA GLY A 229 -21.61 19.95 15.19
C GLY A 229 -21.99 20.44 13.78
N LYS A 230 -21.09 20.31 12.79
CA LYS A 230 -21.32 20.78 11.41
C LYS A 230 -21.07 19.69 10.37
N HIS A 231 -21.80 19.77 9.26
CA HIS A 231 -21.62 18.95 8.07
C HIS A 231 -20.70 19.64 7.04
N TYR A 232 -19.85 18.89 6.39
CA TYR A 232 -18.92 19.38 5.36
C TYR A 232 -18.90 18.44 4.17
N LYS A 233 -18.77 19.00 2.97
CA LYS A 233 -18.53 18.19 1.76
C LYS A 233 -17.09 17.69 1.72
N ALA A 234 -16.91 16.49 1.19
CA ALA A 234 -15.59 15.95 0.96
C ALA A 234 -14.90 16.69 -0.19
N ILE A 235 -13.64 17.06 -0.01
CA ILE A 235 -12.77 17.65 -1.01
C ILE A 235 -11.44 16.93 -1.07
N GLY A 236 -10.76 16.96 -2.23
CA GLY A 236 -9.46 16.35 -2.44
C GLY A 236 -9.42 15.47 -3.69
N LYS A 237 -8.27 14.85 -3.96
CA LYS A 237 -8.10 13.89 -5.06
C LYS A 237 -8.16 12.48 -4.49
N VAL A 238 -9.04 11.64 -5.04
CA VAL A 238 -9.01 10.20 -4.78
C VAL A 238 -7.76 9.65 -5.45
N PRO A 239 -6.89 8.91 -4.73
CA PRO A 239 -5.78 8.20 -5.37
C PRO A 239 -6.34 7.27 -6.43
N GLN A 240 -5.90 7.43 -7.68
CA GLN A 240 -6.23 6.48 -8.74
C GLN A 240 -5.35 5.24 -8.53
N PRO A 241 -5.89 4.02 -8.66
CA PRO A 241 -5.06 2.83 -8.67
C PRO A 241 -4.06 2.94 -9.84
N GLU A 242 -2.79 2.60 -9.58
CA GLU A 242 -1.79 2.50 -10.64
C GLU A 242 -2.29 1.53 -11.72
N LYS A 243 -2.27 1.98 -12.98
CA LYS A 243 -2.57 1.13 -14.12
C LYS A 243 -1.44 0.10 -14.21
N THR A 244 -1.71 -1.15 -13.86
CA THR A 244 -0.82 -2.26 -14.18
C THR A 244 -0.81 -2.45 -15.69
N GLU A 245 0.29 -2.11 -16.33
CA GLU A 245 0.50 -2.44 -17.74
C GLU A 245 0.62 -3.97 -17.87
N GLY A 246 -0.20 -4.56 -18.75
CA GLY A 246 -0.05 -5.93 -19.22
C GLY A 246 -0.94 -7.02 -18.62
N GLY A 247 -2.08 -6.70 -18.03
CA GLY A 247 -3.09 -7.69 -17.57
C GLY A 247 -4.36 -7.70 -18.42
N GLU A 248 -5.15 -8.79 -18.34
CA GLU A 248 -6.51 -8.83 -18.86
C GLU A 248 -7.32 -7.65 -18.31
N HIS A 249 -7.87 -6.82 -19.17
CA HIS A 249 -8.64 -5.65 -18.77
C HIS A 249 -10.02 -6.05 -18.31
N PHE A 250 -10.21 -6.21 -17.00
CA PHE A 250 -11.53 -6.35 -16.40
C PHE A 250 -12.26 -5.00 -16.46
N TYR A 251 -13.44 -4.99 -17.08
CA TYR A 251 -14.31 -3.83 -17.02
C TYR A 251 -14.95 -3.74 -15.64
N THR A 252 -14.59 -2.71 -14.91
CA THR A 252 -15.30 -2.26 -13.71
C THR A 252 -15.91 -0.90 -14.01
N GLU A 253 -17.20 -0.76 -13.73
CA GLU A 253 -17.85 0.54 -13.85
C GLU A 253 -17.11 1.56 -12.97
N PRO A 254 -16.79 2.75 -13.49
CA PRO A 254 -16.17 3.80 -12.67
C PRO A 254 -17.01 4.01 -11.41
N ASN A 255 -16.38 3.92 -10.24
CA ASN A 255 -17.09 4.05 -8.99
C ASN A 255 -17.61 5.48 -8.81
N THR A 256 -18.86 5.71 -9.21
CA THR A 256 -19.52 7.01 -9.10
C THR A 256 -19.94 7.36 -7.67
N ARG A 257 -19.83 6.42 -6.73
CA ARG A 257 -20.20 6.65 -5.32
C ARG A 257 -19.13 7.38 -4.54
N ILE A 258 -17.85 7.23 -4.91
CA ILE A 258 -16.77 8.03 -4.36
C ILE A 258 -16.69 9.32 -5.17
N GLY A 259 -17.67 10.18 -5.05
CA GLY A 259 -17.58 11.52 -5.60
C GLY A 259 -16.93 12.45 -4.58
N ILE A 260 -15.90 13.20 -5.00
CA ILE A 260 -15.58 14.46 -4.35
C ILE A 260 -16.90 15.23 -4.21
N GLY A 261 -17.25 15.66 -2.99
CA GLY A 261 -18.50 16.33 -2.70
C GLY A 261 -19.55 15.47 -2.00
N LYS A 262 -19.30 14.19 -1.74
CA LYS A 262 -20.09 13.39 -0.81
C LYS A 262 -19.61 13.59 0.62
N GLU A 263 -20.56 13.46 1.55
CA GLU A 263 -20.32 13.72 2.98
C GLU A 263 -20.12 12.42 3.77
N GLU A 264 -20.18 11.27 3.12
CA GLU A 264 -20.25 9.96 3.78
C GLU A 264 -18.89 9.25 3.76
N ILE A 265 -18.60 8.55 4.85
CA ILE A 265 -17.59 7.49 4.87
C ILE A 265 -18.33 6.16 4.64
N ALA A 266 -17.80 5.34 3.77
CA ALA A 266 -18.39 4.08 3.38
C ALA A 266 -17.48 2.89 3.74
N PHE A 267 -18.10 1.80 4.14
CA PHE A 267 -17.47 0.50 4.32
C PHE A 267 -18.20 -0.51 3.46
N TRP A 268 -17.49 -1.48 2.87
CA TRP A 268 -18.15 -2.53 2.13
C TRP A 268 -17.61 -3.91 2.47
N ALA A 269 -18.54 -4.85 2.55
CA ALA A 269 -18.27 -6.25 2.80
C ALA A 269 -19.02 -7.13 1.80
N VAL A 270 -18.49 -8.32 1.52
CA VAL A 270 -19.16 -9.33 0.70
C VAL A 270 -19.65 -10.44 1.60
N THR A 271 -20.99 -10.53 1.74
CA THR A 271 -21.63 -11.53 2.62
C THR A 271 -21.98 -12.79 1.85
N LYS A 272 -21.53 -13.94 2.34
CA LYS A 272 -21.80 -15.28 1.82
C LYS A 272 -22.51 -16.16 2.86
N ALA A 273 -23.04 -17.30 2.41
CA ALA A 273 -23.66 -18.28 3.31
C ALA A 273 -22.67 -18.81 4.35
N ASN A 274 -23.17 -19.05 5.56
CA ASN A 274 -22.38 -19.61 6.64
C ASN A 274 -22.67 -21.12 6.78
N PHE A 275 -21.65 -21.94 6.54
CA PHE A 275 -21.70 -23.39 6.68
C PHE A 275 -20.77 -23.91 7.79
N ALA A 276 -20.30 -23.05 8.69
CA ALA A 276 -19.35 -23.43 9.74
C ALA A 276 -19.92 -24.46 10.71
N THR A 277 -21.21 -24.38 11.00
CA THR A 277 -21.91 -25.31 11.93
C THR A 277 -22.45 -26.57 11.27
N VAL A 278 -22.33 -26.69 9.92
CA VAL A 278 -22.81 -27.86 9.19
C VAL A 278 -21.72 -28.93 9.18
N SER A 279 -22.04 -30.14 9.63
CA SER A 279 -21.08 -31.25 9.65
C SER A 279 -20.59 -31.64 8.25
N ALA A 280 -19.42 -32.27 8.16
CA ALA A 280 -18.84 -32.69 6.89
C ALA A 280 -19.77 -33.66 6.11
N ASP A 281 -20.45 -34.56 6.81
CA ASP A 281 -21.38 -35.52 6.20
C ASP A 281 -22.66 -34.83 5.72
N ALA A 282 -23.21 -33.92 6.51
CA ALA A 282 -24.38 -33.15 6.10
C ALA A 282 -24.11 -32.27 4.88
N LYS A 283 -22.89 -31.74 4.72
CA LYS A 283 -22.49 -30.99 3.52
C LYS A 283 -22.55 -31.84 2.24
N LYS A 284 -22.21 -33.14 2.32
CA LYS A 284 -22.27 -34.05 1.15
C LYS A 284 -23.68 -34.20 0.56
N ASP A 285 -24.70 -34.00 1.39
CA ASP A 285 -26.10 -34.09 1.00
C ASP A 285 -26.73 -32.76 0.55
N MET A 286 -25.94 -31.67 0.52
CA MET A 286 -26.42 -30.36 0.11
C MET A 286 -26.34 -30.15 -1.40
N ALA A 287 -26.75 -28.97 -1.85
CA ALA A 287 -26.67 -28.54 -3.24
C ALA A 287 -25.23 -28.45 -3.75
N ASN A 288 -25.01 -28.84 -5.01
CA ASN A 288 -23.69 -28.77 -5.65
C ASN A 288 -23.84 -28.37 -7.13
N PRO A 289 -24.15 -27.11 -7.44
CA PRO A 289 -24.27 -26.62 -8.81
C PRO A 289 -22.90 -26.58 -9.49
N THR A 290 -22.80 -27.22 -10.66
CA THR A 290 -21.61 -27.28 -11.51
C THR A 290 -21.94 -26.68 -12.86
N PHE A 291 -21.28 -25.59 -13.22
CA PHE A 291 -21.46 -24.87 -14.47
C PHE A 291 -20.72 -25.55 -15.60
N SER A 292 -21.34 -25.64 -16.77
CA SER A 292 -20.75 -26.19 -18.00
C SER A 292 -19.59 -25.32 -18.49
N LYS A 293 -19.72 -24.01 -18.32
CA LYS A 293 -18.70 -22.98 -18.65
C LYS A 293 -18.73 -21.90 -17.58
N SER A 294 -17.57 -21.43 -17.16
CA SER A 294 -17.43 -20.26 -16.27
C SER A 294 -17.43 -18.94 -17.03
N THR A 295 -17.14 -18.97 -18.32
CA THR A 295 -17.10 -17.79 -19.18
C THR A 295 -18.07 -17.96 -20.36
N VAL A 296 -18.91 -16.94 -20.60
CA VAL A 296 -19.81 -16.84 -21.76
C VAL A 296 -19.42 -15.63 -22.59
N SER A 297 -19.28 -15.83 -23.90
CA SER A 297 -18.89 -14.75 -24.82
C SER A 297 -20.12 -14.05 -25.38
N PHE A 298 -20.09 -12.72 -25.44
CA PHE A 298 -21.05 -11.92 -26.20
C PHE A 298 -20.56 -11.60 -27.64
N GLY A 299 -19.39 -12.11 -28.02
CA GLY A 299 -18.82 -11.90 -29.35
C GLY A 299 -18.43 -10.45 -29.61
N LYS A 300 -18.83 -9.92 -30.78
CA LYS A 300 -18.62 -8.53 -31.16
C LYS A 300 -19.94 -7.78 -31.18
N LEU A 301 -20.07 -6.72 -30.43
CA LEU A 301 -21.26 -5.88 -30.33
C LEU A 301 -20.95 -4.41 -30.59
N ALA A 302 -21.92 -3.68 -31.15
CA ALA A 302 -21.85 -2.23 -31.21
C ALA A 302 -22.06 -1.62 -29.82
N SER A 303 -21.51 -0.42 -29.59
CA SER A 303 -21.77 0.35 -28.36
C SER A 303 -23.28 0.67 -28.25
N GLY A 304 -23.86 0.44 -27.06
CA GLY A 304 -25.29 0.62 -26.77
C GLY A 304 -26.17 -0.56 -27.18
N ALA A 305 -25.63 -1.63 -27.75
CA ALA A 305 -26.37 -2.85 -28.03
C ALA A 305 -26.70 -3.62 -26.74
N LYS A 306 -27.83 -4.37 -26.82
CA LYS A 306 -28.24 -5.29 -25.74
C LYS A 306 -28.19 -6.73 -26.24
N THR A 307 -27.78 -7.63 -25.38
CA THR A 307 -27.78 -9.07 -25.65
C THR A 307 -28.12 -9.86 -24.40
N THR A 308 -28.64 -11.07 -24.62
CA THR A 308 -28.96 -12.02 -23.54
C THR A 308 -27.94 -13.15 -23.54
N LEU A 309 -27.41 -13.48 -22.38
CA LEU A 309 -26.40 -14.50 -22.16
C LEU A 309 -26.90 -15.52 -21.16
N THR A 310 -26.56 -16.79 -21.38
CA THR A 310 -27.03 -17.90 -20.55
C THR A 310 -25.86 -18.70 -20.01
N PHE A 311 -25.86 -18.92 -18.71
CA PHE A 311 -24.96 -19.84 -18.02
C PHE A 311 -25.75 -21.11 -17.66
N GLU A 312 -25.37 -22.24 -18.22
CA GLU A 312 -25.98 -23.53 -17.94
C GLU A 312 -25.21 -24.27 -16.82
N TYR A 313 -25.94 -24.93 -15.94
CA TYR A 313 -25.39 -25.72 -14.86
C TYR A 313 -26.19 -27.00 -14.60
N THR A 314 -25.57 -27.95 -13.89
CA THR A 314 -26.21 -29.16 -13.37
C THR A 314 -26.09 -29.16 -11.87
N ASN A 315 -27.18 -29.44 -11.15
CA ASN A 315 -27.11 -29.64 -9.71
C ASN A 315 -26.71 -31.09 -9.41
N ASN A 316 -25.42 -31.31 -9.12
CA ASN A 316 -24.88 -32.62 -8.75
C ASN A 316 -25.04 -32.96 -7.28
N GLY A 317 -25.72 -32.12 -6.50
CA GLY A 317 -26.02 -32.34 -5.09
C GLY A 317 -27.32 -33.12 -4.86
N LYS A 318 -27.64 -33.38 -3.60
CA LYS A 318 -28.83 -34.11 -3.16
C LYS A 318 -29.98 -33.20 -2.70
N LYS A 319 -29.74 -31.88 -2.54
CA LYS A 319 -30.75 -30.88 -2.27
C LYS A 319 -30.89 -29.91 -3.43
N GLU A 320 -32.01 -29.22 -3.51
CA GLU A 320 -32.27 -28.18 -4.50
C GLU A 320 -31.18 -27.11 -4.43
N SER A 321 -30.61 -26.73 -5.59
CA SER A 321 -29.71 -25.60 -5.68
C SER A 321 -30.51 -24.30 -5.75
N GLU A 322 -30.10 -23.33 -4.93
CA GLU A 322 -30.69 -22.01 -4.84
C GLU A 322 -29.59 -20.96 -4.94
N PHE A 323 -29.88 -19.90 -5.69
CA PHE A 323 -29.00 -18.76 -5.85
C PHE A 323 -29.63 -17.53 -5.21
N TYR A 324 -28.89 -16.91 -4.31
CA TYR A 324 -29.41 -15.79 -3.52
C TYR A 324 -29.24 -14.45 -4.22
N LYS A 325 -28.13 -14.28 -4.92
CA LYS A 325 -27.77 -13.04 -5.61
C LYS A 325 -26.71 -13.29 -6.68
N LEU A 326 -26.73 -12.49 -7.73
CA LEU A 326 -25.63 -12.32 -8.66
C LEU A 326 -25.18 -10.87 -8.62
N ASP A 327 -23.92 -10.65 -8.24
CA ASP A 327 -23.28 -9.35 -8.28
C ASP A 327 -22.38 -9.26 -9.51
N ALA A 328 -22.51 -8.19 -10.28
CA ALA A 328 -21.60 -7.79 -11.33
C ALA A 328 -20.79 -6.56 -10.87
N ASP A 329 -19.57 -6.42 -11.36
CA ASP A 329 -18.75 -5.24 -11.07
C ASP A 329 -19.20 -3.97 -11.84
N CYS A 330 -20.31 -4.06 -12.57
CA CYS A 330 -20.91 -2.96 -13.29
C CYS A 330 -22.46 -3.02 -13.29
N SER A 331 -23.09 -1.91 -13.58
CA SER A 331 -24.56 -1.80 -13.74
C SER A 331 -25.08 -2.29 -15.10
N ASN A 332 -24.18 -2.61 -16.02
CA ASN A 332 -24.49 -3.05 -17.38
C ASN A 332 -25.10 -4.45 -17.46
N VAL A 333 -24.99 -5.25 -16.41
CA VAL A 333 -25.52 -6.61 -16.33
C VAL A 333 -26.76 -6.65 -15.45
N LYS A 334 -27.86 -7.19 -15.99
CA LYS A 334 -29.12 -7.40 -15.25
C LYS A 334 -29.52 -8.86 -15.29
N VAL A 335 -29.88 -9.43 -14.14
CA VAL A 335 -30.42 -10.78 -14.05
C VAL A 335 -31.83 -10.79 -14.62
N LYS A 336 -32.11 -11.68 -15.58
CA LYS A 336 -33.45 -11.95 -16.15
C LYS A 336 -34.08 -13.18 -15.52
N GLU A 337 -33.26 -14.24 -15.32
CA GLU A 337 -33.76 -15.51 -14.81
C GLU A 337 -32.66 -16.18 -13.96
N MET A 338 -33.05 -16.74 -12.84
CA MET A 338 -32.18 -17.46 -11.95
C MET A 338 -32.98 -18.60 -11.30
N GLU A 339 -32.96 -19.76 -11.95
CA GLU A 339 -33.79 -20.90 -11.59
C GLU A 339 -33.25 -21.67 -10.40
N LYS A 340 -34.15 -22.10 -9.52
CA LYS A 340 -33.89 -23.16 -8.56
C LYS A 340 -33.91 -24.51 -9.28
N THR A 341 -33.01 -25.42 -8.93
CA THR A 341 -32.87 -26.67 -9.67
C THR A 341 -32.80 -27.87 -8.74
N ALA A 342 -33.70 -28.81 -8.94
CA ALA A 342 -33.76 -30.07 -8.18
C ALA A 342 -32.50 -30.93 -8.39
N PRO A 343 -32.21 -31.87 -7.46
CA PRO A 343 -31.08 -32.82 -7.59
C PRO A 343 -31.02 -33.52 -8.95
N GLY A 344 -29.84 -33.56 -9.53
CA GLY A 344 -29.55 -34.21 -10.83
C GLY A 344 -30.11 -33.50 -12.05
N LYS A 345 -30.81 -32.38 -11.91
CA LYS A 345 -31.40 -31.62 -13.03
C LYS A 345 -30.48 -30.50 -13.52
N LYS A 346 -30.69 -30.10 -14.76
CA LYS A 346 -30.05 -28.96 -15.39
C LYS A 346 -30.89 -27.71 -15.13
N GLY A 347 -30.23 -26.60 -14.93
CA GLY A 347 -30.79 -25.25 -14.78
C GLY A 347 -29.97 -24.22 -15.54
N LYS A 348 -30.45 -23.00 -15.55
CA LYS A 348 -29.80 -21.88 -16.23
C LYS A 348 -29.88 -20.60 -15.41
N ILE A 349 -28.93 -19.72 -15.66
CA ILE A 349 -28.96 -18.32 -15.23
C ILE A 349 -28.92 -17.48 -16.50
N VAL A 350 -29.88 -16.59 -16.66
CA VAL A 350 -29.99 -15.71 -17.82
C VAL A 350 -29.75 -14.28 -17.40
N VAL A 351 -28.82 -13.61 -18.06
CA VAL A 351 -28.50 -12.21 -17.84
C VAL A 351 -28.60 -11.39 -19.12
N GLU A 352 -29.02 -10.15 -19.01
CA GLU A 352 -28.97 -9.17 -20.08
C GLU A 352 -27.74 -8.28 -19.90
N LEU A 353 -26.92 -8.14 -20.92
CA LEU A 353 -25.85 -7.18 -21.02
C LEU A 353 -26.29 -5.99 -21.87
N ASP A 354 -26.14 -4.77 -21.35
CA ASP A 354 -26.30 -3.51 -22.07
C ASP A 354 -24.91 -2.87 -22.24
N THR A 355 -24.43 -2.77 -23.48
CA THR A 355 -23.07 -2.23 -23.74
C THR A 355 -22.99 -0.71 -23.71
N LYS A 356 -24.06 -0.01 -23.33
CA LYS A 356 -24.09 1.46 -23.24
C LYS A 356 -23.06 1.96 -22.21
N GLY A 357 -22.17 2.85 -22.65
CA GLY A 357 -21.14 3.46 -21.78
C GLY A 357 -19.93 2.58 -21.52
N MET A 358 -19.90 1.35 -22.04
CA MET A 358 -18.71 0.50 -21.93
C MET A 358 -17.62 0.93 -22.92
N PRO A 359 -16.33 0.77 -22.58
CA PRO A 359 -15.23 1.14 -23.47
C PRO A 359 -15.16 0.25 -24.70
N LYS A 360 -14.68 0.82 -25.83
CA LYS A 360 -14.38 0.05 -27.05
C LYS A 360 -13.20 -0.91 -26.80
N GLY A 361 -13.18 -2.01 -27.53
CA GLY A 361 -12.17 -3.06 -27.42
C GLY A 361 -12.64 -4.27 -26.61
N GLU A 362 -11.71 -5.08 -26.18
CA GLU A 362 -11.98 -6.28 -25.36
C GLU A 362 -12.47 -5.90 -23.96
N ASN A 363 -13.54 -6.55 -23.52
CA ASN A 363 -14.13 -6.36 -22.21
C ASN A 363 -14.36 -7.71 -21.54
N ILE A 364 -13.98 -7.82 -20.27
CA ILE A 364 -14.27 -8.95 -19.39
C ILE A 364 -15.02 -8.40 -18.18
N ILE A 365 -16.21 -8.93 -17.91
CA ILE A 365 -17.03 -8.56 -16.75
C ILE A 365 -17.05 -9.74 -15.79
N ALA A 366 -16.60 -9.50 -14.54
CA ALA A 366 -16.67 -10.49 -13.49
C ALA A 366 -18.06 -10.51 -12.82
N LEU A 367 -18.55 -11.71 -12.58
CA LEU A 367 -19.82 -11.97 -11.91
C LEU A 367 -19.57 -12.85 -10.70
N ASN A 368 -20.15 -12.52 -9.55
CA ASN A 368 -20.11 -13.33 -8.34
C ASN A 368 -21.52 -13.80 -8.00
N LEU A 369 -21.72 -15.11 -8.08
CA LEU A 369 -22.99 -15.77 -7.81
C LEU A 369 -22.98 -16.38 -6.40
N PHE A 370 -23.89 -15.97 -5.55
CA PHE A 370 -24.03 -16.43 -4.16
C PHE A 370 -25.05 -17.56 -4.05
N THR A 371 -24.64 -18.68 -3.42
CA THR A 371 -25.39 -19.94 -3.48
C THR A 371 -25.62 -20.55 -2.11
N ASN A 372 -26.55 -21.51 -2.03
CA ASN A 372 -26.76 -22.40 -0.88
C ASN A 372 -25.82 -23.62 -0.88
N SER A 373 -24.80 -23.65 -1.70
CA SER A 373 -23.84 -24.75 -1.76
C SER A 373 -22.69 -24.55 -0.76
N PRO A 374 -22.42 -25.51 0.16
CA PRO A 374 -21.27 -25.44 1.05
C PRO A 374 -19.93 -25.65 0.33
N PHE A 375 -19.96 -26.29 -0.87
CA PHE A 375 -18.76 -26.51 -1.68
C PHE A 375 -18.33 -25.25 -2.44
N ARG A 376 -19.30 -24.45 -2.84
CA ARG A 376 -19.09 -23.20 -3.58
C ARG A 376 -20.09 -22.13 -3.12
N PRO A 377 -19.93 -21.55 -1.93
CA PRO A 377 -20.82 -20.49 -1.45
C PRO A 377 -20.83 -19.26 -2.35
N VAL A 378 -19.74 -19.06 -3.09
CA VAL A 378 -19.61 -18.05 -4.14
C VAL A 378 -19.01 -18.71 -5.38
N ILE A 379 -19.66 -18.53 -6.52
CA ILE A 379 -19.20 -19.01 -7.82
C ILE A 379 -18.83 -17.79 -8.66
N SER A 380 -17.59 -17.73 -9.13
CA SER A 380 -17.16 -16.68 -10.06
C SER A 380 -17.44 -17.10 -11.49
N LEU A 381 -18.15 -16.26 -12.22
CA LEU A 381 -18.47 -16.39 -13.64
C LEU A 381 -17.95 -15.16 -14.38
N GLN A 382 -17.84 -15.24 -15.70
CA GLN A 382 -17.36 -14.15 -16.55
C GLN A 382 -18.20 -13.99 -17.81
N ILE A 383 -18.33 -12.76 -18.24
CA ILE A 383 -18.83 -12.39 -19.57
C ILE A 383 -17.68 -11.73 -20.32
N ALA A 384 -17.37 -12.19 -21.53
CA ALA A 384 -16.25 -11.66 -22.31
C ALA A 384 -16.67 -11.36 -23.76
N GLY A 385 -16.08 -10.32 -24.36
CA GLY A 385 -16.31 -9.98 -25.78
C GLY A 385 -15.76 -8.62 -26.15
N THR A 386 -15.99 -8.20 -27.39
CA THR A 386 -15.44 -6.98 -27.99
C THR A 386 -16.54 -5.97 -28.31
N ILE A 387 -16.36 -4.72 -27.91
CA ILE A 387 -17.22 -3.59 -28.28
C ILE A 387 -16.56 -2.82 -29.42
N GLN A 388 -17.33 -2.60 -30.50
CA GLN A 388 -16.91 -1.92 -31.73
C GLN A 388 -17.20 -0.42 -31.71
#